data_dd8daf1b71ee7004cd1e9c719ec5e670
#
_entry.id   dd8daf1b71ee7004cd1e9c719ec5e670
#
_cell.length_a   1.000
_cell.length_b   1.000
_cell.length_c   1.000
_cell.angle_alpha   90.00
_cell.angle_beta   90.00
_cell.angle_gamma   90.00
#
_symmetry.space_group_name_H-M   'P 1'
#
loop_
_entity.id
_entity.type
_entity.pdbx_description
1 polymer ?
#
loop_
_entity_poly.entity_id
_entity_poly.type
_entity_poly.pdbx_seq_one_letter_code
_entity_poly.pdbx_strand_id
1 'polypeptide(L)'
;MDHIIEHHKFQDALKQIAVEQDMDLDDVKKQGAKCIKELYTQQHPIAKLLSVKSFDYILSRAYNDKIDVDPKGIKKLMKLMQQNSVAFIMTHKTYLDTLVLISTLARYGMPIPYSFGGSNLAFPGLKQIGNNAGLIFIRRSFK
;
A
#
# COMPACT_ATOMS: atom_id res chain seq x y z
N MET A 1 8.90 -12.15 4.87
CA MET A 1 9.83 -11.44 3.97
C MET A 1 10.78 -12.43 3.31
N ASP A 2 11.39 -13.33 4.08
CA ASP A 2 12.40 -14.29 3.59
C ASP A 2 11.86 -15.19 2.47
N HIS A 3 10.60 -15.63 2.57
CA HIS A 3 9.92 -16.42 1.53
C HIS A 3 9.85 -15.71 0.16
N ILE A 4 9.91 -14.37 0.10
CA ILE A 4 9.95 -13.61 -1.16
C ILE A 4 11.38 -13.61 -1.69
N ILE A 5 12.35 -13.36 -0.81
CA ILE A 5 13.77 -13.30 -1.17
C ILE A 5 14.26 -14.67 -1.67
N GLU A 6 13.83 -15.76 -1.04
CA GLU A 6 14.20 -17.13 -1.40
C GLU A 6 13.39 -17.70 -2.57
N HIS A 7 12.35 -17.00 -3.03
CA HIS A 7 11.51 -17.50 -4.11
C HIS A 7 12.28 -17.60 -5.42
N HIS A 8 12.20 -18.76 -6.09
CA HIS A 8 12.98 -19.06 -7.30
C HIS A 8 12.85 -17.98 -8.38
N LYS A 9 11.63 -17.49 -8.67
CA LYS A 9 11.43 -16.43 -9.67
C LYS A 9 12.16 -15.13 -9.34
N PHE A 10 12.25 -14.78 -8.05
CA PHE A 10 12.99 -13.60 -7.62
C PHE A 10 14.49 -13.81 -7.80
N GLN A 11 15.02 -14.97 -7.40
CA GLN A 11 16.42 -15.32 -7.58
C GLN A 11 16.83 -15.37 -9.07
N ASP A 12 15.98 -15.90 -9.92
CA ASP A 12 16.24 -15.96 -11.36
C ASP A 12 16.24 -14.57 -12.01
N ALA A 13 15.31 -13.67 -11.58
CA ALA A 13 15.33 -12.28 -12.01
C ALA A 13 16.61 -11.55 -11.57
N LEU A 14 17.11 -11.80 -10.36
CA LEU A 14 18.38 -11.19 -9.90
C LEU A 14 19.59 -11.67 -10.74
N LYS A 15 19.64 -12.96 -11.11
CA LYS A 15 20.68 -13.49 -12.01
C LYS A 15 20.62 -12.81 -13.39
N GLN A 16 19.41 -12.68 -13.92
CA GLN A 16 19.22 -11.99 -15.21
C GLN A 16 19.70 -10.55 -15.15
N ILE A 17 19.34 -9.79 -14.11
CA ILE A 17 19.80 -8.41 -13.92
C ILE A 17 21.34 -8.34 -13.80
N ALA A 18 21.97 -9.27 -13.07
CA ALA A 18 23.42 -9.32 -12.94
C ALA A 18 24.11 -9.45 -14.30
N VAL A 19 23.58 -10.30 -15.18
CA VAL A 19 24.11 -10.47 -16.53
C VAL A 19 23.83 -9.24 -17.41
N GLU A 20 22.59 -8.70 -17.39
CA GLU A 20 22.21 -7.56 -18.23
C GLU A 20 22.93 -6.25 -17.85
N GLN A 21 23.30 -6.09 -16.58
CA GLN A 21 23.92 -4.88 -16.06
C GLN A 21 25.46 -5.03 -15.89
N ASP A 22 26.01 -6.19 -16.23
CA ASP A 22 27.43 -6.54 -16.00
C ASP A 22 27.87 -6.26 -14.54
N MET A 23 27.03 -6.73 -13.58
CA MET A 23 27.21 -6.53 -12.16
C MET A 23 27.50 -7.87 -11.44
N ASP A 24 28.23 -7.79 -10.33
CA ASP A 24 28.41 -8.94 -9.46
C ASP A 24 27.07 -9.43 -8.89
N LEU A 25 26.83 -10.75 -8.94
CA LEU A 25 25.57 -11.35 -8.51
C LEU A 25 25.29 -11.12 -7.02
N ASP A 26 26.32 -11.12 -6.17
CA ASP A 26 26.12 -10.92 -4.73
C ASP A 26 25.76 -9.47 -4.41
N ASP A 27 26.26 -8.51 -5.18
CA ASP A 27 25.86 -7.11 -5.05
C ASP A 27 24.43 -6.89 -5.53
N VAL A 28 24.01 -7.53 -6.62
CA VAL A 28 22.61 -7.49 -7.10
C VAL A 28 21.67 -8.13 -6.08
N LYS A 29 22.05 -9.26 -5.47
CA LYS A 29 21.28 -9.89 -4.38
C LYS A 29 21.14 -8.98 -3.17
N LYS A 30 22.19 -8.32 -2.72
CA LYS A 30 22.15 -7.35 -1.61
C LYS A 30 21.22 -6.17 -1.92
N GLN A 31 21.31 -5.62 -3.14
CA GLN A 31 20.41 -4.54 -3.58
C GLN A 31 18.97 -5.03 -3.66
N GLY A 32 18.71 -6.20 -4.23
CA GLY A 32 17.37 -6.79 -4.30
C GLY A 32 16.75 -7.02 -2.92
N ALA A 33 17.52 -7.59 -1.99
CA ALA A 33 17.09 -7.78 -0.60
C ALA A 33 16.77 -6.44 0.09
N LYS A 34 17.56 -5.40 -0.15
CA LYS A 34 17.32 -4.05 0.35
C LYS A 34 16.02 -3.48 -0.22
N CYS A 35 15.77 -3.63 -1.52
CA CYS A 35 14.52 -3.19 -2.15
C CYS A 35 13.31 -3.90 -1.57
N ILE A 36 13.36 -5.23 -1.41
CA ILE A 36 12.28 -5.99 -0.77
C ILE A 36 12.02 -5.49 0.65
N LYS A 37 13.08 -5.27 1.43
CA LYS A 37 12.95 -4.75 2.80
C LYS A 37 12.33 -3.34 2.85
N GLU A 38 12.63 -2.48 1.89
CA GLU A 38 12.03 -1.15 1.80
C GLU A 38 10.54 -1.19 1.43
N LEU A 39 10.15 -2.11 0.54
CA LEU A 39 8.78 -2.25 0.05
C LEU A 39 7.91 -3.12 0.97
N TYR A 40 8.53 -3.94 1.81
CA TYR A 40 7.79 -4.85 2.67
C TYR A 40 6.94 -4.10 3.68
N THR A 41 5.66 -4.37 3.62
CA THR A 41 4.63 -3.72 4.44
C THR A 41 3.70 -4.80 4.98
N GLN A 42 3.35 -4.69 6.26
CA GLN A 42 2.43 -5.62 6.91
C GLN A 42 1.38 -4.84 7.71
N GLN A 43 0.10 -5.08 7.40
CA GLN A 43 -0.98 -4.43 8.13
C GLN A 43 -1.08 -4.99 9.54
N HIS A 44 -0.90 -4.12 10.53
CA HIS A 44 -1.11 -4.43 11.94
C HIS A 44 -2.53 -3.99 12.36
N PRO A 45 -3.35 -4.83 13.00
CA PRO A 45 -4.74 -4.53 13.32
C PRO A 45 -4.94 -3.22 14.09
N ILE A 46 -4.12 -2.97 15.10
CA ILE A 46 -4.19 -1.75 15.93
C ILE A 46 -3.83 -0.51 15.11
N ALA A 47 -2.73 -0.55 14.34
CA ALA A 47 -2.32 0.57 13.50
C ALA A 47 -3.37 0.89 12.43
N LYS A 48 -3.97 -0.13 11.84
CA LYS A 48 -5.07 0.01 10.89
C LYS A 48 -6.29 0.68 11.51
N LEU A 49 -6.70 0.25 12.70
CA LEU A 49 -7.83 0.85 13.42
C LEU A 49 -7.57 2.32 13.76
N LEU A 50 -6.37 2.64 14.26
CA LEU A 50 -5.98 4.02 14.58
C LEU A 50 -5.95 4.89 13.33
N SER A 51 -5.44 4.37 12.21
CA SER A 51 -5.43 5.10 10.93
C SER A 51 -6.84 5.42 10.46
N VAL A 52 -7.77 4.46 10.50
CA VAL A 52 -9.16 4.69 10.11
C VAL A 52 -9.81 5.77 10.98
N LYS A 53 -9.64 5.69 12.31
CA LYS A 53 -10.18 6.72 13.22
C LYS A 53 -9.58 8.11 12.95
N SER A 54 -8.29 8.19 12.67
CA SER A 54 -7.62 9.45 12.30
C SER A 54 -8.16 9.99 10.98
N PHE A 55 -8.39 9.12 9.99
CA PHE A 55 -8.96 9.52 8.71
C PHE A 55 -10.41 10.01 8.84
N ASP A 56 -11.24 9.28 9.61
CA ASP A 56 -12.61 9.72 9.91
C ASP A 56 -12.62 11.09 10.59
N TYR A 57 -11.72 11.34 11.55
CA TYR A 57 -11.59 12.64 12.18
C TYR A 57 -11.20 13.75 11.19
N ILE A 58 -10.22 13.51 10.32
CA ILE A 58 -9.80 14.48 9.29
C ILE A 58 -10.96 14.75 8.32
N LEU A 59 -11.65 13.69 7.85
CA LEU A 59 -12.75 13.81 6.91
C LEU A 59 -13.96 14.54 7.50
N SER A 60 -14.27 14.34 8.77
CA SER A 60 -15.35 15.07 9.47
C SER A 60 -15.10 16.58 9.51
N ARG A 61 -13.83 16.99 9.55
CA ARG A 61 -13.43 18.39 9.48
C ARG A 61 -13.40 18.96 8.06
N ALA A 62 -13.07 18.10 7.07
CA ALA A 62 -12.95 18.53 5.67
C ALA A 62 -14.28 18.56 4.92
N TYR A 63 -15.22 17.66 5.22
CA TYR A 63 -16.43 17.41 4.42
C TYR A 63 -17.76 17.49 5.19
N ASN A 64 -17.78 17.99 6.42
CA ASN A 64 -18.98 18.06 7.25
C ASN A 64 -19.79 16.73 7.27
N ASP A 65 -19.12 15.61 7.32
CA ASP A 65 -19.66 14.23 7.33
C ASP A 65 -20.52 13.83 6.10
N LYS A 66 -20.55 14.63 5.05
CA LYS A 66 -21.34 14.35 3.85
C LYS A 66 -20.50 13.70 2.75
N ILE A 67 -20.16 12.42 2.94
CA ILE A 67 -19.63 11.60 1.87
C ILE A 67 -20.80 10.79 1.29
N ASP A 68 -21.21 11.13 0.07
CA ASP A 68 -22.25 10.38 -0.65
C ASP A 68 -21.64 9.11 -1.26
N VAL A 69 -22.29 7.98 -1.04
CA VAL A 69 -21.81 6.66 -1.47
C VAL A 69 -22.96 5.93 -2.16
N ASP A 70 -22.76 5.50 -3.40
CA ASP A 70 -23.73 4.67 -4.10
C ASP A 70 -23.95 3.30 -3.39
N PRO A 71 -25.14 3.06 -2.81
CA PRO A 71 -25.41 1.81 -2.08
C PRO A 71 -25.39 0.57 -2.98
N LYS A 72 -25.73 0.72 -4.27
CA LYS A 72 -25.72 -0.39 -5.23
C LYS A 72 -24.28 -0.73 -5.62
N GLY A 73 -23.45 0.29 -5.84
CA GLY A 73 -22.02 0.13 -6.10
C GLY A 73 -21.29 -0.57 -4.95
N ILE A 74 -21.55 -0.16 -3.72
CA ILE A 74 -20.97 -0.79 -2.53
C ILE A 74 -21.37 -2.27 -2.42
N LYS A 75 -22.64 -2.62 -2.57
CA LYS A 75 -23.09 -4.02 -2.54
C LYS A 75 -22.41 -4.87 -3.61
N LYS A 76 -22.26 -4.34 -4.82
CA LYS A 76 -21.54 -5.01 -5.90
C LYS A 76 -20.06 -5.21 -5.56
N LEU A 77 -19.41 -4.17 -5.04
CA LEU A 77 -18.01 -4.22 -4.61
C LEU A 77 -17.78 -5.26 -3.50
N MET A 78 -18.63 -5.27 -2.47
CA MET A 78 -18.57 -6.27 -1.39
C MET A 78 -18.59 -7.71 -1.96
N LYS A 79 -19.50 -7.99 -2.89
CA LYS A 79 -19.59 -9.32 -3.53
C LYS A 79 -18.33 -9.65 -4.34
N LEU A 80 -17.78 -8.68 -5.08
CA LEU A 80 -16.56 -8.86 -5.85
C LEU A 80 -15.35 -9.17 -4.94
N MET A 81 -15.21 -8.44 -3.84
CA MET A 81 -14.09 -8.60 -2.90
C MET A 81 -14.12 -9.93 -2.13
N GLN A 82 -15.28 -10.58 -2.03
CA GLN A 82 -15.39 -11.92 -1.43
C GLN A 82 -14.80 -13.03 -2.31
N GLN A 83 -14.78 -12.82 -3.62
CA GLN A 83 -14.43 -13.86 -4.60
C GLN A 83 -13.14 -13.54 -5.39
N ASN A 84 -12.67 -12.31 -5.33
CA ASN A 84 -11.57 -11.83 -6.16
C ASN A 84 -10.62 -10.92 -5.39
N SER A 85 -9.37 -10.87 -5.83
CA SER A 85 -8.47 -9.77 -5.50
C SER A 85 -8.87 -8.53 -6.27
N VAL A 86 -9.01 -7.38 -5.59
CA VAL A 86 -9.48 -6.13 -6.18
C VAL A 86 -8.38 -5.08 -6.10
N ALA A 87 -8.10 -4.44 -7.23
CA ALA A 87 -7.25 -3.26 -7.31
C ALA A 87 -8.11 -2.00 -7.50
N PHE A 88 -7.89 -1.00 -6.66
CA PHE A 88 -8.55 0.31 -6.77
C PHE A 88 -7.66 1.25 -7.57
N ILE A 89 -8.18 1.70 -8.72
CA ILE A 89 -7.53 2.71 -9.55
C ILE A 89 -8.40 3.96 -9.47
N MET A 90 -7.85 5.05 -8.95
CA MET A 90 -8.57 6.30 -8.78
C MET A 90 -7.82 7.48 -9.41
N THR A 91 -8.57 8.49 -9.86
CA THR A 91 -7.98 9.78 -10.19
C THR A 91 -7.56 10.47 -8.90
N HIS A 92 -6.26 10.58 -8.67
CA HIS A 92 -5.71 11.16 -7.43
C HIS A 92 -5.59 12.67 -7.56
N LYS A 93 -6.65 13.40 -7.17
CA LYS A 93 -6.71 14.86 -7.22
C LYS A 93 -6.23 15.51 -5.92
N THR A 94 -6.49 14.85 -4.80
CA THR A 94 -6.11 15.33 -3.47
C THR A 94 -5.59 14.19 -2.58
N TYR A 95 -4.86 14.55 -1.52
CA TYR A 95 -4.45 13.56 -0.51
C TYR A 95 -5.65 12.95 0.24
N LEU A 96 -6.81 13.62 0.23
CA LEU A 96 -8.01 13.14 0.90
C LEU A 96 -8.69 11.98 0.16
N ASP A 97 -8.45 11.80 -1.13
CA ASP A 97 -9.09 10.74 -1.93
C ASP A 97 -8.83 9.34 -1.35
N THR A 98 -7.59 9.08 -0.96
CA THR A 98 -7.22 7.81 -0.30
C THR A 98 -7.88 7.65 1.06
N LEU A 99 -7.99 8.74 1.84
CA LEU A 99 -8.65 8.73 3.14
C LEU A 99 -10.15 8.42 2.99
N VAL A 100 -10.81 9.05 2.02
CA VAL A 100 -12.23 8.81 1.70
C VAL A 100 -12.45 7.34 1.34
N LEU A 101 -11.61 6.77 0.47
CA LEU A 101 -11.71 5.36 0.09
C LEU A 101 -11.57 4.44 1.31
N ILE A 102 -10.49 4.61 2.08
CA ILE A 102 -10.19 3.74 3.23
C ILE A 102 -11.30 3.84 4.30
N SER A 103 -11.73 5.06 4.65
CA SER A 103 -12.81 5.27 5.63
C SER A 103 -14.12 4.68 5.14
N THR A 104 -14.46 4.85 3.86
CA THR A 104 -15.67 4.27 3.28
C THR A 104 -15.62 2.75 3.36
N LEU A 105 -14.54 2.11 2.92
CA LEU A 105 -14.41 0.65 3.00
C LEU A 105 -14.53 0.15 4.45
N ALA A 106 -13.89 0.83 5.40
CA ALA A 106 -13.94 0.48 6.81
C ALA A 106 -15.36 0.59 7.39
N ARG A 107 -16.11 1.66 7.07
CA ARG A 107 -17.51 1.86 7.50
C ARG A 107 -18.44 0.74 7.03
N TYR A 108 -18.15 0.16 5.87
CA TYR A 108 -18.92 -0.99 5.33
C TYR A 108 -18.32 -2.35 5.71
N GLY A 109 -17.37 -2.40 6.64
CA GLY A 109 -16.76 -3.65 7.10
C GLY A 109 -15.92 -4.38 6.05
N MET A 110 -15.51 -3.68 4.99
CA MET A 110 -14.71 -4.26 3.90
C MET A 110 -13.22 -4.25 4.24
N PRO A 111 -12.45 -5.19 3.67
CA PRO A 111 -10.99 -5.19 3.82
C PRO A 111 -10.38 -3.88 3.34
N ILE A 112 -9.45 -3.34 4.11
CA ILE A 112 -8.68 -2.15 3.72
C ILE A 112 -7.55 -2.58 2.80
N PRO A 113 -7.43 -1.99 1.59
CA PRO A 113 -6.38 -2.33 0.65
C PRO A 113 -5.02 -1.81 1.12
N TYR A 114 -3.95 -2.43 0.62
CA TYR A 114 -2.64 -1.81 0.62
C TYR A 114 -2.66 -0.61 -0.34
N SER A 115 -1.93 0.45 0.04
CA SER A 115 -1.88 1.68 -0.75
C SER A 115 -0.45 2.03 -1.10
N PHE A 116 -0.22 2.62 -2.27
CA PHE A 116 1.09 3.12 -2.67
C PHE A 116 1.23 4.60 -2.32
N GLY A 117 2.37 4.96 -1.74
CA GLY A 117 2.72 6.34 -1.44
C GLY A 117 4.12 6.69 -1.94
N GLY A 118 4.35 7.94 -2.31
CA GLY A 118 5.69 8.39 -2.67
C GLY A 118 6.64 8.40 -1.47
N SER A 119 7.91 8.05 -1.69
CA SER A 119 8.94 8.04 -0.64
C SER A 119 9.17 9.41 0.02
N ASN A 120 8.74 10.50 -0.63
CA ASN A 120 8.74 11.84 -0.05
C ASN A 120 7.81 11.99 1.18
N LEU A 121 6.86 11.07 1.36
CA LEU A 121 6.00 11.01 2.54
C LEU A 121 6.61 10.15 3.67
N ALA A 122 7.73 9.49 3.41
CA ALA A 122 8.36 8.56 4.34
C ALA A 122 9.30 9.27 5.35
N PHE A 123 8.81 10.30 6.04
CA PHE A 123 9.59 10.92 7.11
C PHE A 123 9.48 10.15 8.44
N PRO A 124 10.44 10.34 9.37
CA PRO A 124 10.46 9.62 10.63
C PRO A 124 9.12 9.65 11.38
N GLY A 125 8.69 8.51 11.89
CA GLY A 125 7.38 8.33 12.53
C GLY A 125 6.27 7.98 11.54
N LEU A 126 6.04 8.77 10.50
CA LEU A 126 4.98 8.49 9.51
C LEU A 126 5.27 7.22 8.69
N LYS A 127 6.54 6.96 8.37
CA LYS A 127 6.94 5.73 7.67
C LYS A 127 6.53 4.49 8.45
N GLN A 128 6.82 4.46 9.75
CA GLN A 128 6.50 3.30 10.60
C GLN A 128 4.99 3.10 10.75
N ILE A 129 4.26 4.19 11.00
CA ILE A 129 2.80 4.15 11.12
C ILE A 129 2.18 3.74 9.78
N GLY A 130 2.63 4.33 8.67
CA GLY A 130 2.16 4.02 7.33
C GLY A 130 2.39 2.57 6.95
N ASN A 131 3.59 2.03 7.15
CA ASN A 131 3.89 0.63 6.89
C ASN A 131 2.98 -0.31 7.71
N ASN A 132 2.77 -0.01 8.99
CA ASN A 132 1.90 -0.82 9.84
C ASN A 132 0.40 -0.66 9.47
N ALA A 133 0.02 0.40 8.78
CA ALA A 133 -1.33 0.61 8.25
C ALA A 133 -1.52 0.02 6.84
N GLY A 134 -0.46 -0.40 6.15
CA GLY A 134 -0.51 -0.97 4.81
C GLY A 134 -0.09 -0.03 3.69
N LEU A 135 0.61 1.08 4.01
CA LEU A 135 1.15 1.98 3.01
C LEU A 135 2.52 1.49 2.53
N ILE A 136 2.67 1.28 1.24
CA ILE A 136 3.90 0.86 0.57
C ILE A 136 4.56 2.11 -0.01
N PHE A 137 5.75 2.45 0.48
CA PHE A 137 6.48 3.62 -0.02
C PHE A 137 7.31 3.26 -1.24
N ILE A 138 7.03 3.92 -2.37
CA ILE A 138 7.74 3.73 -3.64
C ILE A 138 8.63 4.92 -3.96
N ARG A 139 9.80 4.65 -4.53
CA ARG A 139 10.71 5.69 -5.03
C ARG A 139 10.15 6.23 -6.36
N ARG A 140 10.24 7.56 -6.55
CA ARG A 140 9.83 8.21 -7.80
C ARG A 140 10.96 8.30 -8.84
N SER A 141 12.22 8.13 -8.42
CA SER A 141 13.38 8.13 -9.29
C SER A 141 14.07 6.78 -9.25
N PHE A 142 14.17 6.17 -10.39
CA PHE A 142 15.00 4.98 -10.62
C PHE A 142 16.37 5.49 -11.12
N LYS A 143 17.21 6.01 -10.21
CA LYS A 143 18.62 6.30 -10.46
C LYS A 143 19.46 5.32 -9.69
#